data_d7d2b13a213f80674bf6fc7a76798f46
#
_entry.id   d7d2b13a213f80674bf6fc7a76798f46
#
_cell.length_a   1.000
_cell.length_b   1.000
_cell.length_c   1.000
_cell.angle_alpha   90.00
_cell.angle_beta   90.00
_cell.angle_gamma   90.00
#
_symmetry.space_group_name_H-M   'P 1'
#
loop_
_entity.id
_entity.type
_entity.pdbx_description
1 polymer ?
#
loop_
_entity_poly.entity_id
_entity_poly.type
_entity_poly.pdbx_seq_one_letter_code
_entity_poly.pdbx_strand_id
1 'polypeptide(L)'
;MADRIPSDAPSPAPLLVVGSVAFDNVITPFGQKEHILGGAASYCSFAASYYAQVRMVGVIGNDFGDEHLERLRSRGIDLEGVQRDESGPTFFWKGKYHENFNRRDTLDIQLNVFENFRPDLPESYLDSEYVLLGNIHPALQ
;
A
#
# COMPACT_ATOMS: atom_id res chain seq x y z
N MET A 1 30.01 -21.14 -4.82
CA MET A 1 30.34 -20.57 -3.49
C MET A 1 29.48 -19.29 -3.38
N ALA A 2 28.42 -19.35 -2.59
CA ALA A 2 27.63 -18.16 -2.32
C ALA A 2 28.38 -17.39 -1.21
N ASP A 3 28.89 -16.21 -1.54
CA ASP A 3 29.46 -15.30 -0.57
C ASP A 3 28.41 -14.96 0.48
N ARG A 4 28.62 -15.41 1.71
CA ARG A 4 27.84 -14.99 2.86
C ARG A 4 28.09 -13.49 3.06
N ILE A 5 27.04 -12.70 2.93
CA ILE A 5 27.03 -11.31 3.37
C ILE A 5 27.45 -11.31 4.85
N PRO A 6 28.43 -10.49 5.27
CA PRO A 6 28.85 -10.41 6.66
C PRO A 6 27.66 -10.13 7.57
N SER A 7 27.57 -10.85 8.69
CA SER A 7 26.50 -10.74 9.69
C SER A 7 26.49 -9.40 10.46
N ASP A 8 27.41 -8.49 10.17
CA ASP A 8 27.58 -7.20 10.83
C ASP A 8 27.06 -6.00 10.02
N ALA A 9 26.32 -6.25 8.92
CA ALA A 9 25.64 -5.16 8.26
C ALA A 9 24.53 -4.62 9.19
N PRO A 10 24.47 -3.29 9.42
CA PRO A 10 23.39 -2.71 10.21
C PRO A 10 22.05 -3.11 9.59
N SER A 11 21.06 -3.42 10.44
CA SER A 11 19.70 -3.68 9.96
C SER A 11 19.26 -2.52 9.08
N PRO A 12 18.59 -2.77 7.94
CA PRO A 12 18.08 -1.68 7.10
C PRO A 12 17.24 -0.74 7.94
N ALA A 13 17.47 0.57 7.78
CA ALA A 13 16.71 1.59 8.51
C ALA A 13 15.20 1.47 8.22
N PRO A 14 14.33 1.61 9.23
CA PRO A 14 12.89 1.51 9.04
C PRO A 14 12.36 2.59 8.12
N LEU A 15 11.55 2.20 7.14
CA LEU A 15 10.82 3.09 6.25
C LEU A 15 9.32 3.05 6.59
N LEU A 16 8.79 4.18 6.99
CA LEU A 16 7.36 4.39 7.14
C LEU A 16 6.73 4.73 5.80
N VAL A 17 5.73 3.97 5.38
CA VAL A 17 4.96 4.22 4.16
C VAL A 17 3.51 4.54 4.53
N VAL A 18 3.06 5.74 4.21
CA VAL A 18 1.69 6.20 4.46
C VAL A 18 1.00 6.47 3.14
N GLY A 19 -0.21 5.92 2.93
CA GLY A 19 -0.94 6.16 1.70
C GLY A 19 -2.17 5.28 1.54
N SER A 20 -2.72 5.27 0.33
CA SER A 20 -3.91 4.49 0.01
C SER A 20 -3.64 3.00 -0.08
N VAL A 21 -4.62 2.22 0.38
CA VAL A 21 -4.80 0.80 0.10
C VAL A 21 -6.11 0.67 -0.66
N ALA A 22 -6.11 0.01 -1.78
CA ALA A 22 -7.26 -0.01 -2.68
C ALA A 22 -7.48 -1.37 -3.33
N PHE A 23 -8.69 -1.55 -3.86
CA PHE A 23 -8.94 -2.52 -4.92
C PHE A 23 -9.08 -1.80 -6.26
N ASP A 24 -8.33 -2.27 -7.24
CA ASP A 24 -8.32 -1.70 -8.57
C ASP A 24 -8.97 -2.64 -9.60
N ASN A 25 -9.81 -2.07 -10.48
CA ASN A 25 -10.23 -2.71 -11.72
C ASN A 25 -9.50 -2.03 -12.88
N VAL A 26 -8.69 -2.79 -13.59
CA VAL A 26 -7.81 -2.26 -14.64
C VAL A 26 -8.19 -2.83 -15.99
N ILE A 27 -8.45 -1.95 -16.95
CA ILE A 27 -8.69 -2.28 -18.36
C ILE A 27 -7.49 -1.80 -19.17
N THR A 28 -6.97 -2.69 -20.01
CA THR A 28 -5.87 -2.39 -20.94
C THR A 28 -6.21 -2.89 -22.34
N PRO A 29 -5.48 -2.51 -23.39
CA PRO A 29 -5.64 -3.07 -24.73
C PRO A 29 -5.47 -4.60 -24.80
N PHE A 30 -4.82 -5.20 -23.81
CA PHE A 30 -4.52 -6.64 -23.77
C PHE A 30 -5.48 -7.45 -22.89
N GLY A 31 -6.40 -6.80 -22.20
CA GLY A 31 -7.38 -7.45 -21.33
C GLY A 31 -7.71 -6.63 -20.09
N GLN A 32 -8.48 -7.24 -19.21
CA GLN A 32 -8.90 -6.61 -17.97
C GLN A 32 -8.63 -7.50 -16.76
N LYS A 33 -8.41 -6.87 -15.63
CA LYS A 33 -8.34 -7.50 -14.31
C LYS A 33 -9.19 -6.73 -13.34
N GLU A 34 -9.88 -7.45 -12.49
CA GLU A 34 -10.78 -6.89 -11.48
C GLU A 34 -10.33 -7.27 -10.08
N HIS A 35 -10.65 -6.39 -9.14
CA HIS A 35 -10.45 -6.61 -7.71
C HIS A 35 -9.00 -7.01 -7.37
N ILE A 36 -8.03 -6.30 -7.96
CA ILE A 36 -6.61 -6.49 -7.67
C ILE A 36 -6.16 -5.56 -6.56
N LEU A 37 -5.24 -6.04 -5.72
CA LEU A 37 -4.65 -5.19 -4.68
C LEU A 37 -3.94 -4.00 -5.32
N GLY A 38 -4.35 -2.81 -4.93
CA GLY A 38 -3.88 -1.52 -5.41
C GLY A 38 -3.59 -0.54 -4.29
N GLY A 39 -3.41 0.72 -4.67
CA GLY A 39 -3.11 1.81 -3.77
C GLY A 39 -1.62 2.07 -3.61
N ALA A 40 -1.28 3.35 -3.36
CA ALA A 40 0.11 3.80 -3.28
C ALA A 40 0.87 3.13 -2.13
N ALA A 41 0.24 2.99 -0.94
CA ALA A 41 0.89 2.33 0.18
C ALA A 41 1.22 0.87 -0.13
N SER A 42 0.32 0.13 -0.79
CA SER A 42 0.56 -1.26 -1.17
C SER A 42 1.75 -1.41 -2.11
N TYR A 43 1.75 -0.67 -3.22
CA TYR A 43 2.81 -0.76 -4.23
C TYR A 43 4.16 -0.29 -3.69
N CYS A 44 4.20 0.84 -2.98
CA CYS A 44 5.43 1.37 -2.41
C CYS A 44 6.01 0.42 -1.35
N SER A 45 5.15 -0.14 -0.49
CA SER A 45 5.59 -1.11 0.52
C SER A 45 6.16 -2.37 -0.10
N PHE A 46 5.51 -2.92 -1.13
CA PHE A 46 6.06 -4.07 -1.86
C PHE A 46 7.42 -3.77 -2.47
N ALA A 47 7.56 -2.65 -3.17
CA ALA A 47 8.82 -2.27 -3.79
C ALA A 47 9.92 -2.02 -2.75
N ALA A 48 9.62 -1.30 -1.69
CA ALA A 48 10.57 -0.97 -0.63
C ALA A 48 11.00 -2.19 0.20
N SER A 49 10.15 -3.22 0.32
CA SER A 49 10.45 -4.43 1.11
C SER A 49 11.66 -5.23 0.62
N TYR A 50 12.16 -4.93 -0.58
CA TYR A 50 13.41 -5.52 -1.08
C TYR A 50 14.67 -4.84 -0.51
N TYR A 51 14.53 -3.63 0.08
CA TYR A 51 15.66 -2.78 0.44
C TYR A 51 15.62 -2.29 1.88
N ALA A 52 14.45 -2.29 2.53
CA ALA A 52 14.24 -1.72 3.85
C ALA A 52 13.25 -2.55 4.68
N GLN A 53 13.26 -2.35 5.99
CA GLN A 53 12.16 -2.75 6.86
C GLN A 53 11.01 -1.79 6.62
N VAL A 54 9.87 -2.28 6.18
CA VAL A 54 8.72 -1.45 5.83
C VAL A 54 7.65 -1.52 6.92
N ARG A 55 7.22 -0.34 7.36
CA ARG A 55 6.10 -0.10 8.28
C ARG A 55 4.99 0.59 7.50
N MET A 56 3.84 -0.05 7.35
CA MET A 56 2.77 0.45 6.49
C MET A 56 1.65 1.07 7.31
N VAL A 57 1.21 2.26 6.91
CA VAL A 57 0.06 2.97 7.47
C VAL A 57 -0.95 3.22 6.36
N GLY A 58 -2.17 2.78 6.60
CA GLY A 58 -3.28 2.92 5.67
C GLY A 58 -4.59 2.47 6.32
N VAL A 59 -5.67 2.46 5.55
CA VAL A 59 -6.97 1.96 5.99
C VAL A 59 -7.53 0.97 4.98
N ILE A 60 -8.14 -0.08 5.50
CA ILE A 60 -8.85 -1.12 4.76
C ILE A 60 -10.28 -1.25 5.29
N GLY A 61 -11.21 -1.68 4.45
CA GLY A 61 -12.60 -1.90 4.81
C GLY A 61 -12.90 -3.34 5.22
N ASN A 62 -14.20 -3.59 5.38
CA ASN A 62 -14.76 -4.89 5.79
C ASN A 62 -14.64 -5.98 4.70
N ASP A 63 -14.40 -5.59 3.44
CA ASP A 63 -14.22 -6.45 2.28
C ASP A 63 -12.78 -6.90 2.04
N PHE A 64 -11.82 -6.43 2.85
CA PHE A 64 -10.41 -6.74 2.68
C PHE A 64 -10.05 -8.08 3.32
N GLY A 65 -9.89 -9.10 2.50
CA GLY A 65 -9.62 -10.47 2.93
C GLY A 65 -8.23 -10.68 3.54
N ASP A 66 -8.12 -11.71 4.37
CA ASP A 66 -6.85 -12.05 5.03
C ASP A 66 -5.76 -12.45 4.05
N GLU A 67 -6.11 -12.98 2.88
CA GLU A 67 -5.16 -13.33 1.81
C GLU A 67 -4.33 -12.14 1.33
N HIS A 68 -4.90 -10.95 1.30
CA HIS A 68 -4.18 -9.72 0.93
C HIS A 68 -3.24 -9.28 2.05
N LEU A 69 -3.66 -9.39 3.31
CA LEU A 69 -2.80 -9.12 4.47
C LEU A 69 -1.62 -10.10 4.54
N GLU A 70 -1.88 -11.38 4.33
CA GLU A 70 -0.82 -12.41 4.31
C GLU A 70 0.17 -12.19 3.18
N ARG A 71 -0.29 -11.74 2.03
CA ARG A 71 0.58 -11.37 0.91
C ARG A 71 1.52 -10.23 1.26
N LEU A 72 1.04 -9.21 1.98
CA LEU A 72 1.88 -8.11 2.49
C LEU A 72 2.85 -8.62 3.58
N ARG A 73 2.36 -9.39 4.54
CA ARG A 73 3.20 -9.97 5.62
C ARG A 73 4.28 -10.89 5.09
N SER A 74 4.01 -11.67 4.04
CA SER A 74 5.00 -12.57 3.43
C SER A 74 6.23 -11.85 2.87
N ARG A 75 6.13 -10.53 2.68
CA ARG A 75 7.23 -9.65 2.29
C ARG A 75 7.95 -9.00 3.48
N GLY A 76 7.58 -9.36 4.70
CA GLY A 76 8.13 -8.76 5.91
C GLY A 76 7.63 -7.33 6.17
N ILE A 77 6.51 -6.94 5.55
CA ILE A 77 5.90 -5.63 5.77
C ILE A 77 5.15 -5.67 7.10
N ASP A 78 5.48 -4.74 7.98
CA ASP A 78 4.77 -4.55 9.25
C ASP A 78 3.46 -3.81 9.00
N LEU A 79 2.35 -4.41 9.43
CA LEU A 79 0.99 -3.93 9.20
C LEU A 79 0.30 -3.41 10.48
N GLU A 80 1.04 -3.19 11.58
CA GLU A 80 0.46 -2.66 12.83
C GLU A 80 -0.27 -1.33 12.60
N GLY A 81 0.23 -0.50 11.69
CA GLY A 81 -0.37 0.79 11.32
C GLY A 81 -1.52 0.70 10.31
N VAL A 82 -1.91 -0.49 9.86
CA VAL A 82 -3.06 -0.66 8.95
C VAL A 82 -4.34 -0.76 9.75
N GLN A 83 -5.15 0.30 9.67
CA GLN A 83 -6.45 0.38 10.34
C GLN A 83 -7.49 -0.42 9.56
N ARG A 84 -8.38 -1.14 10.27
CA ARG A 84 -9.56 -1.77 9.67
C ARG A 84 -10.81 -0.99 10.10
N ASP A 85 -11.52 -0.47 9.11
CA ASP A 85 -12.80 0.23 9.34
C ASP A 85 -13.95 -0.66 8.84
N GLU A 86 -14.69 -1.23 9.76
CA GLU A 86 -15.82 -2.12 9.48
C GLU A 86 -17.07 -1.39 8.97
N SER A 87 -17.07 -0.07 8.92
CA SER A 87 -18.22 0.73 8.50
C SER A 87 -18.49 0.71 6.99
N GLY A 88 -17.53 0.25 6.19
CA GLY A 88 -17.68 0.22 4.74
C GLY A 88 -16.57 -0.55 4.03
N PRO A 89 -16.64 -0.60 2.69
CA PRO A 89 -15.64 -1.28 1.88
C PRO A 89 -14.35 -0.47 1.75
N THR A 90 -13.31 -1.15 1.29
CA THR A 90 -12.01 -0.57 0.95
C THR A 90 -12.14 0.41 -0.21
N PHE A 91 -11.22 1.37 -0.29
CA PHE A 91 -11.10 2.28 -1.42
C PHE A 91 -11.06 1.51 -2.75
N PHE A 92 -11.85 1.97 -3.71
CA PHE A 92 -11.97 1.34 -5.02
C PHE A 92 -11.65 2.33 -6.13
N TRP A 93 -10.89 1.85 -7.13
CA TRP A 93 -10.58 2.60 -8.32
C TRP A 93 -10.76 1.74 -9.57
N LYS A 94 -11.36 2.31 -10.63
CA LYS A 94 -11.45 1.67 -11.95
C LYS A 94 -10.86 2.58 -13.01
N GLY A 95 -9.90 2.06 -13.75
CA GLY A 95 -9.22 2.81 -14.79
C GLY A 95 -9.04 2.04 -16.09
N LYS A 96 -8.97 2.81 -17.18
CA LYS A 96 -8.68 2.31 -18.52
C LYS A 96 -7.39 2.92 -19.02
N TYR A 97 -6.40 2.08 -19.31
CA TYR A 97 -5.15 2.46 -19.96
C TYR A 97 -5.29 2.38 -21.48
N HIS A 98 -4.73 3.34 -22.16
CA HIS A 98 -4.64 3.38 -23.63
C HIS A 98 -3.40 2.62 -24.14
N GLU A 99 -3.26 2.46 -25.46
CA GLU A 99 -2.21 1.65 -26.08
C GLU A 99 -0.78 2.01 -25.66
N ASN A 100 -0.51 3.29 -25.40
CA ASN A 100 0.81 3.77 -25.01
C ASN A 100 1.05 3.74 -23.48
N PHE A 101 0.07 3.31 -22.66
CA PHE A 101 0.08 3.27 -21.19
C PHE A 101 0.39 4.62 -20.50
N ASN A 102 0.78 5.66 -21.21
CA ASN A 102 1.01 6.99 -20.66
C ASN A 102 -0.31 7.75 -20.41
N ARG A 103 -1.37 7.32 -21.08
CA ARG A 103 -2.70 7.89 -20.92
C ARG A 103 -3.62 6.87 -20.27
N ARG A 104 -4.32 7.31 -19.23
CA ARG A 104 -5.37 6.54 -18.58
C ARG A 104 -6.59 7.43 -18.32
N ASP A 105 -7.75 6.84 -18.35
CA ASP A 105 -9.00 7.45 -17.93
C ASP A 105 -9.47 6.79 -16.63
N THR A 106 -9.84 7.58 -15.64
CA THR A 106 -10.55 7.08 -14.46
C THR A 106 -12.01 6.91 -14.83
N LEU A 107 -12.51 5.70 -14.72
CA LEU A 107 -13.91 5.36 -15.04
C LEU A 107 -14.80 5.39 -13.81
N ASP A 108 -14.25 5.02 -12.65
CA ASP A 108 -14.95 5.04 -11.37
C ASP A 108 -13.96 5.22 -10.23
N ILE A 109 -14.37 5.88 -9.17
CA ILE A 109 -13.60 6.06 -7.94
C ILE A 109 -14.56 6.13 -6.75
N GLN A 110 -14.36 5.28 -5.78
CA GLN A 110 -15.15 5.21 -4.55
C GLN A 110 -14.20 5.24 -3.36
N LEU A 111 -14.14 6.37 -2.68
CA LEU A 111 -13.22 6.56 -1.56
C LEU A 111 -13.56 5.63 -0.39
N ASN A 112 -14.86 5.37 -0.15
CA ASN A 112 -15.30 4.46 0.89
C ASN A 112 -14.66 4.81 2.26
N VAL A 113 -14.10 3.84 2.98
CA VAL A 113 -13.45 4.08 4.27
C VAL A 113 -12.25 5.02 4.19
N PHE A 114 -11.63 5.17 3.03
CA PHE A 114 -10.51 6.08 2.81
C PHE A 114 -10.89 7.55 2.89
N GLU A 115 -12.15 7.92 2.62
CA GLU A 115 -12.63 9.31 2.67
C GLU A 115 -12.44 9.95 4.05
N ASN A 116 -12.65 9.17 5.10
CA ASN A 116 -12.54 9.63 6.48
C ASN A 116 -11.24 9.18 7.17
N PHE A 117 -10.32 8.60 6.41
CA PHE A 117 -9.05 8.11 6.94
C PHE A 117 -8.28 9.23 7.63
N ARG A 118 -7.77 8.92 8.82
CA ARG A 118 -6.81 9.72 9.57
C ARG A 118 -5.65 8.81 9.92
N PRO A 119 -4.43 9.10 9.44
CA PRO A 119 -3.26 8.34 9.82
C PRO A 119 -3.09 8.37 11.35
N ASP A 120 -3.05 7.19 11.95
CA ASP A 120 -2.71 7.00 13.34
C ASP A 120 -1.46 6.12 13.40
N LEU A 121 -0.41 6.66 13.97
CA LEU A 121 0.88 5.99 14.00
C LEU A 121 1.02 5.19 15.27
N PRO A 122 1.26 3.87 15.19
CA PRO A 122 1.69 3.10 16.35
C PRO A 122 2.95 3.72 16.98
N GLU A 123 3.06 3.67 18.30
CA GLU A 123 4.23 4.20 19.01
C GLU A 123 5.53 3.54 18.51
N SER A 124 5.46 2.26 18.13
CA SER A 124 6.55 1.48 17.52
C SER A 124 7.04 2.04 16.18
N TYR A 125 6.29 2.95 15.54
CA TYR A 125 6.66 3.54 14.24
C TYR A 125 7.32 4.90 14.36
N LEU A 126 7.32 5.50 15.55
CA LEU A 126 7.85 6.87 15.76
C LEU A 126 9.37 6.98 15.61
N ASP A 127 10.09 5.87 15.65
CA ASP A 127 11.53 5.81 15.42
C ASP A 127 11.90 5.53 13.95
N SER A 128 10.95 5.64 13.02
CA SER A 128 11.21 5.44 11.60
C SER A 128 12.13 6.53 11.06
N GLU A 129 13.25 6.14 10.44
CA GLU A 129 14.25 7.09 9.93
C GLU A 129 13.82 7.75 8.61
N TYR A 130 13.01 7.04 7.82
CA TYR A 130 12.55 7.51 6.53
C TYR A 130 11.02 7.44 6.45
N VAL A 131 10.44 8.43 5.78
CA VAL A 131 9.00 8.50 5.55
C VAL A 131 8.72 8.67 4.06
N LEU A 132 7.87 7.81 3.51
CA LEU A 132 7.31 7.94 2.19
C LEU A 132 5.84 8.29 2.32
N LEU A 133 5.48 9.50 1.90
CA LEU A 133 4.09 9.95 1.86
C LEU A 133 3.52 9.65 0.48
N GLY A 134 2.66 8.66 0.42
CA GLY A 134 1.99 8.25 -0.79
C GLY A 134 0.76 9.10 -1.09
N ASN A 135 -0.11 8.57 -1.91
CA ASN A 135 -1.32 9.24 -2.38
C ASN A 135 -2.36 9.35 -1.25
N ILE A 136 -2.36 10.47 -0.54
CA ILE A 136 -3.40 10.89 0.42
C ILE A 136 -3.60 12.41 0.30
N HIS A 137 -4.67 12.92 0.92
CA HIS A 137 -4.93 14.35 0.93
C HIS A 137 -3.78 15.11 1.61
N PRO A 138 -3.28 16.21 1.03
CA PRO A 138 -2.11 16.93 1.57
C PRO A 138 -2.23 17.37 3.03
N ALA A 139 -3.45 17.64 3.50
CA ALA A 139 -3.68 18.01 4.91
C ALA A 139 -3.45 16.83 5.89
N LEU A 140 -3.32 15.59 5.38
CA LEU A 140 -3.03 14.40 6.18
C LEU A 140 -1.55 14.00 6.13
N GLN A 141 -0.79 14.56 5.21
CA GLN A 141 0.66 14.37 5.08
C GLN A 141 1.43 15.26 6.06
#